data_d89d0c0e0b017eb93e3861a39fb2ddc8
#
_entry.id   d89d0c0e0b017eb93e3861a39fb2ddc8
#
_cell.length_a   1.000
_cell.length_b   1.000
_cell.length_c   1.000
_cell.angle_alpha   90.00
_cell.angle_beta   90.00
_cell.angle_gamma   90.00
#
_symmetry.space_group_name_H-M   'P 1'
#
loop_
_entity.id
_entity.type
_entity.pdbx_description
1 polymer ?
#
loop_
_entity_poly.entity_id
_entity_poly.type
_entity_poly.pdbx_seq_one_letter_code
_entity_poly.pdbx_strand_id
1 'polypeptide(L)'
;MSISETVALTAPQMRRIAAIDALRAPAYALGATSAGFATIAREAGYDVWMAVTTSALVSGMPGQVAFASLYSAGASLLIIFFTVTLANMRMLLMVVSAADMMHLHMHKLPLWRRVILMQCLAITSWAHLAVAETTYPRHLLLPYFQGFSLTLYASGMLGTVFGYFLPDMVPPDLLQIIIFITPIYIFLLIATARQKANRLAVAFGGILCPVFYPVAGEWSILLAGVMGGTFAIGYARFVAKWHLEERR
;
A
#
# COMPACT_ATOMS: atom_id res chain seq x y z
N MET A 1 15.29 25.13 -9.20
CA MET A 1 14.43 25.57 -10.31
C MET A 1 13.71 26.84 -9.86
N SER A 2 13.79 27.94 -10.62
CA SER A 2 13.14 29.20 -10.21
C SER A 2 11.61 29.11 -10.39
N ILE A 3 10.85 29.89 -9.60
CA ILE A 3 9.38 29.90 -9.67
C ILE A 3 8.89 30.24 -11.10
N SER A 4 9.63 31.07 -11.83
CA SER A 4 9.32 31.43 -13.23
C SER A 4 9.49 30.27 -14.21
N GLU A 5 10.44 29.36 -14.00
CA GLU A 5 10.64 28.16 -14.83
C GLU A 5 9.54 27.14 -14.61
N THR A 6 9.02 27.04 -13.40
CA THR A 6 7.97 26.08 -13.03
C THR A 6 6.60 26.43 -13.66
N VAL A 7 6.33 27.73 -13.84
CA VAL A 7 5.06 28.22 -14.45
C VAL A 7 5.01 27.96 -15.95
N ALA A 8 6.16 27.82 -16.63
CA ALA A 8 6.25 27.59 -18.08
C ALA A 8 6.17 26.10 -18.48
N LEU A 9 6.10 25.16 -17.49
CA LEU A 9 6.07 23.74 -17.80
C LEU A 9 4.74 23.30 -18.41
N THR A 10 4.84 22.52 -19.49
CA THR A 10 3.68 21.88 -20.12
C THR A 10 3.33 20.55 -19.45
N ALA A 11 2.08 20.10 -19.59
CA ALA A 11 1.63 18.82 -19.02
C ALA A 11 2.48 17.61 -19.45
N PRO A 12 2.92 17.45 -20.71
CA PRO A 12 3.82 16.37 -21.12
C PRO A 12 5.19 16.42 -20.44
N GLN A 13 5.75 17.64 -20.30
CA GLN A 13 7.04 17.83 -19.62
C GLN A 13 6.95 17.44 -18.14
N MET A 14 5.86 17.84 -17.46
CA MET A 14 5.63 17.47 -16.07
C MET A 14 5.47 15.96 -15.90
N ARG A 15 4.76 15.26 -16.78
CA ARG A 15 4.67 13.78 -16.75
C ARG A 15 6.05 13.13 -16.86
N ARG A 16 6.91 13.65 -17.75
CA ARG A 16 8.26 13.12 -17.92
C ARG A 16 9.14 13.35 -16.70
N ILE A 17 9.09 14.54 -16.10
CA ILE A 17 9.82 14.86 -14.86
C ILE A 17 9.38 13.92 -13.75
N ALA A 18 8.07 13.78 -13.55
CA ALA A 18 7.50 12.89 -12.53
C ALA A 18 7.86 11.42 -12.76
N ALA A 19 7.89 10.95 -14.01
CA ALA A 19 8.32 9.60 -14.33
C ALA A 19 9.80 9.36 -14.00
N ILE A 20 10.66 10.35 -14.28
CA ILE A 20 12.09 10.28 -13.92
C ILE A 20 12.25 10.27 -12.38
N ASP A 21 11.49 11.10 -11.67
CA ASP A 21 11.51 11.12 -10.20
C ASP A 21 11.05 9.79 -9.61
N ALA A 22 10.05 9.16 -10.20
CA ALA A 22 9.59 7.82 -9.81
C ALA A 22 10.67 6.75 -10.05
N LEU A 23 11.40 6.82 -11.17
CA LEU A 23 12.45 5.86 -11.54
C LEU A 23 13.71 5.94 -10.66
N ARG A 24 13.90 6.98 -9.85
CA ARG A 24 15.10 7.09 -8.99
C ARG A 24 15.14 5.97 -7.94
N ALA A 25 14.39 6.09 -6.87
CA ALA A 25 14.33 5.09 -5.81
C ALA A 25 12.95 4.44 -5.65
N PRO A 26 11.83 5.21 -5.78
CA PRO A 26 10.50 4.67 -5.51
C PRO A 26 10.12 3.47 -6.37
N ALA A 27 10.42 3.51 -7.69
CA ALA A 27 10.07 2.45 -8.62
C ALA A 27 10.81 1.14 -8.30
N TYR A 28 12.10 1.22 -7.99
CA TYR A 28 12.89 0.05 -7.60
C TYR A 28 12.39 -0.57 -6.29
N ALA A 29 12.08 0.27 -5.29
CA ALA A 29 11.54 -0.20 -4.02
C ALA A 29 10.20 -0.92 -4.21
N LEU A 30 9.28 -0.33 -5.00
CA LEU A 30 7.99 -0.95 -5.27
C LEU A 30 8.14 -2.22 -6.11
N GLY A 31 9.00 -2.21 -7.14
CA GLY A 31 9.30 -3.38 -7.96
C GLY A 31 9.85 -4.54 -7.12
N ALA A 32 10.81 -4.28 -6.24
CA ALA A 32 11.39 -5.29 -5.35
C ALA A 32 10.36 -5.86 -4.38
N THR A 33 9.52 -5.02 -3.77
CA THR A 33 8.46 -5.50 -2.86
C THR A 33 7.39 -6.30 -3.60
N SER A 34 7.03 -5.91 -4.82
CA SER A 34 6.10 -6.66 -5.66
C SER A 34 6.69 -8.00 -6.13
N ALA A 35 8.00 -8.06 -6.37
CA ALA A 35 8.69 -9.33 -6.65
C ALA A 35 8.64 -10.27 -5.43
N GLY A 36 8.88 -9.75 -4.22
CA GLY A 36 8.72 -10.52 -2.99
C GLY A 36 7.30 -11.06 -2.79
N PHE A 37 6.28 -10.24 -3.06
CA PHE A 37 4.88 -10.70 -3.04
C PHE A 37 4.65 -11.84 -4.04
N ALA A 38 5.12 -11.69 -5.28
CA ALA A 38 4.91 -12.69 -6.34
C ALA A 38 5.56 -14.03 -6.02
N THR A 39 6.72 -14.02 -5.36
CA THR A 39 7.37 -15.23 -4.84
C THR A 39 6.48 -15.92 -3.80
N ILE A 40 5.95 -15.18 -2.82
CA ILE A 40 5.02 -15.71 -1.81
C ILE A 40 3.74 -16.21 -2.46
N ALA A 41 3.18 -15.48 -3.42
CA ALA A 41 1.96 -15.88 -4.14
C ALA A 41 2.15 -17.20 -4.89
N ARG A 42 3.31 -17.42 -5.52
CA ARG A 42 3.65 -18.68 -6.18
C ARG A 42 3.73 -19.83 -5.19
N GLU A 43 4.35 -19.63 -4.02
CA GLU A 43 4.40 -20.65 -2.96
C GLU A 43 3.01 -20.96 -2.39
N ALA A 44 2.13 -19.95 -2.37
CA ALA A 44 0.72 -20.11 -2.01
C ALA A 44 -0.12 -20.85 -3.07
N GLY A 45 0.49 -21.29 -4.18
CA GLY A 45 -0.18 -22.02 -5.26
C GLY A 45 -0.87 -21.15 -6.31
N TYR A 46 -0.52 -19.86 -6.40
CA TYR A 46 -1.05 -18.97 -7.44
C TYR A 46 -0.48 -19.36 -8.81
N ASP A 47 -1.35 -19.30 -9.83
CA ASP A 47 -0.88 -19.19 -11.22
C ASP A 47 -0.35 -17.78 -11.51
N VAL A 48 0.49 -17.64 -12.53
CA VAL A 48 1.06 -16.33 -12.92
C VAL A 48 0.00 -15.28 -13.19
N TRP A 49 -1.09 -15.66 -13.83
CA TRP A 49 -2.22 -14.77 -14.11
C TRP A 49 -2.94 -14.30 -12.85
N MET A 50 -3.08 -15.19 -11.87
CA MET A 50 -3.66 -14.86 -10.58
C MET A 50 -2.77 -13.89 -9.80
N ALA A 51 -1.45 -14.10 -9.79
CA ALA A 51 -0.50 -13.20 -9.16
C ALA A 51 -0.52 -11.81 -9.81
N VAL A 52 -0.49 -11.73 -11.15
CA VAL A 52 -0.54 -10.49 -11.92
C VAL A 52 -1.88 -9.77 -11.71
N THR A 53 -3.00 -10.49 -11.78
CA THR A 53 -4.33 -9.90 -11.57
C THR A 53 -4.49 -9.39 -10.15
N THR A 54 -4.00 -10.12 -9.15
CA THR A 54 -4.00 -9.66 -7.75
C THR A 54 -3.17 -8.38 -7.60
N SER A 55 -1.97 -8.32 -8.18
CA SER A 55 -1.15 -7.11 -8.17
C SER A 55 -1.82 -5.93 -8.88
N ALA A 56 -2.54 -6.20 -9.96
CA ALA A 56 -3.23 -5.17 -10.73
C ALA A 56 -4.45 -4.60 -10.00
N LEU A 57 -5.23 -5.45 -9.33
CA LEU A 57 -6.50 -5.05 -8.70
C LEU A 57 -6.36 -4.66 -7.23
N VAL A 58 -5.43 -5.29 -6.50
CA VAL A 58 -5.20 -5.03 -5.08
C VAL A 58 -3.97 -4.14 -4.92
N SER A 59 -4.18 -2.83 -4.88
CA SER A 59 -3.10 -1.82 -4.86
C SER A 59 -2.33 -1.73 -3.53
N GLY A 60 -2.66 -2.53 -2.53
CA GLY A 60 -2.04 -2.49 -1.20
C GLY A 60 -1.29 -3.77 -0.86
N MET A 61 0.04 -3.68 -0.65
CA MET A 61 0.87 -4.82 -0.23
C MET A 61 0.27 -5.64 0.93
N PRO A 62 -0.24 -5.06 2.03
CA PRO A 62 -0.87 -5.83 3.09
C PRO A 62 -2.08 -6.65 2.63
N GLY A 63 -2.89 -6.08 1.71
CA GLY A 63 -4.03 -6.79 1.12
C GLY A 63 -3.60 -7.95 0.21
N GLN A 64 -2.54 -7.76 -0.58
CA GLN A 64 -1.98 -8.80 -1.45
C GLN A 64 -1.43 -9.96 -0.62
N VAL A 65 -0.62 -9.69 0.40
CA VAL A 65 -0.05 -10.72 1.28
C VAL A 65 -1.15 -11.42 2.08
N ALA A 66 -2.13 -10.69 2.61
CA ALA A 66 -3.27 -11.29 3.30
C ALA A 66 -4.06 -12.23 2.39
N PHE A 67 -4.28 -11.81 1.13
CA PHE A 67 -4.95 -12.66 0.15
C PHE A 67 -4.15 -13.96 -0.10
N ALA A 68 -2.85 -13.87 -0.37
CA ALA A 68 -2.01 -15.04 -0.62
C ALA A 68 -1.99 -15.99 0.58
N SER A 69 -1.82 -15.45 1.80
CA SER A 69 -1.76 -16.24 3.03
C SER A 69 -3.08 -16.95 3.34
N LEU A 70 -4.21 -16.26 3.19
CA LEU A 70 -5.54 -16.86 3.42
C LEU A 70 -5.91 -17.87 2.34
N TYR A 71 -5.53 -17.62 1.10
CA TYR A 71 -5.74 -18.55 0.00
C TYR A 71 -4.98 -19.85 0.21
N SER A 72 -3.69 -19.79 0.60
CA SER A 72 -2.88 -20.99 0.90
C SER A 72 -3.39 -21.74 2.14
N ALA A 73 -4.00 -21.06 3.09
CA ALA A 73 -4.63 -21.66 4.26
C ALA A 73 -5.99 -22.32 3.95
N GLY A 74 -6.51 -22.19 2.72
CA GLY A 74 -7.82 -22.71 2.34
C GLY A 74 -9.00 -21.94 2.90
N ALA A 75 -8.80 -20.67 3.28
CA ALA A 75 -9.84 -19.83 3.86
C ALA A 75 -11.01 -19.60 2.89
N SER A 76 -12.22 -19.44 3.41
CA SER A 76 -13.39 -19.16 2.59
C SER A 76 -13.26 -17.82 1.85
N LEU A 77 -13.81 -17.73 0.63
CA LEU A 77 -13.78 -16.51 -0.19
C LEU A 77 -14.36 -15.28 0.55
N LEU A 78 -15.32 -15.51 1.42
CA LEU A 78 -15.95 -14.45 2.20
C LEU A 78 -14.98 -13.84 3.22
N ILE A 79 -14.20 -14.68 3.90
CA ILE A 79 -13.16 -14.23 4.84
C ILE A 79 -12.05 -13.48 4.10
N ILE A 80 -11.59 -14.02 2.98
CA ILE A 80 -10.60 -13.38 2.11
C ILE A 80 -11.10 -11.99 1.70
N PHE A 81 -12.34 -11.88 1.21
CA PHE A 81 -12.93 -10.62 0.78
C PHE A 81 -12.96 -9.57 1.90
N PHE A 82 -13.47 -9.92 3.07
CA PHE A 82 -13.53 -8.98 4.20
C PHE A 82 -12.14 -8.60 4.71
N THR A 83 -11.22 -9.56 4.83
CA THR A 83 -9.86 -9.29 5.33
C THR A 83 -9.09 -8.37 4.37
N VAL A 84 -9.13 -8.65 3.07
CA VAL A 84 -8.46 -7.82 2.05
C VAL A 84 -9.09 -6.43 1.98
N THR A 85 -10.41 -6.34 2.08
CA THR A 85 -11.13 -5.04 2.11
C THR A 85 -10.70 -4.22 3.32
N LEU A 86 -10.69 -4.80 4.52
CA LEU A 86 -10.25 -4.11 5.73
C LEU A 86 -8.77 -3.70 5.67
N ALA A 87 -7.90 -4.57 5.17
CA ALA A 87 -6.48 -4.25 5.00
C ALA A 87 -6.24 -3.04 4.07
N ASN A 88 -7.14 -2.86 3.09
CA ASN A 88 -7.06 -1.77 2.11
C ASN A 88 -7.91 -0.54 2.45
N MET A 89 -8.68 -0.53 3.55
CA MET A 89 -9.53 0.61 3.96
C MET A 89 -8.75 1.93 4.06
N ARG A 90 -7.49 1.87 4.47
CA ARG A 90 -6.62 3.06 4.51
C ARG A 90 -6.43 3.72 3.14
N MET A 91 -6.46 2.92 2.05
CA MET A 91 -6.31 3.44 0.70
C MET A 91 -7.47 4.34 0.29
N LEU A 92 -8.67 4.09 0.82
CA LEU A 92 -9.84 4.94 0.56
C LEU A 92 -9.58 6.39 0.99
N LEU A 93 -9.05 6.60 2.20
CA LEU A 93 -8.72 7.94 2.69
C LEU A 93 -7.63 8.62 1.85
N MET A 94 -6.63 7.85 1.39
CA MET A 94 -5.58 8.36 0.51
C MET A 94 -6.12 8.72 -0.88
N VAL A 95 -7.05 7.93 -1.43
CA VAL A 95 -7.72 8.22 -2.70
C VAL A 95 -8.51 9.52 -2.62
N VAL A 96 -9.29 9.71 -1.56
CA VAL A 96 -10.07 10.94 -1.35
C VAL A 96 -9.13 12.15 -1.23
N SER A 97 -8.10 12.04 -0.39
CA SER A 97 -7.11 13.11 -0.21
C SER A 97 -6.35 13.43 -1.50
N ALA A 98 -5.89 12.44 -2.26
CA ALA A 98 -5.20 12.64 -3.52
C ALA A 98 -6.10 13.28 -4.59
N ALA A 99 -7.38 12.87 -4.64
CA ALA A 99 -8.36 13.44 -5.55
C ALA A 99 -8.62 14.94 -5.23
N ASP A 100 -8.63 15.28 -3.95
CA ASP A 100 -8.79 16.67 -3.49
C ASP A 100 -7.56 17.52 -3.82
N MET A 101 -6.34 17.06 -3.48
CA MET A 101 -5.09 17.73 -3.83
C MET A 101 -5.00 18.05 -5.32
N MET A 102 -5.40 17.14 -6.19
CA MET A 102 -5.40 17.33 -7.64
C MET A 102 -6.61 18.11 -8.16
N HIS A 103 -7.56 18.48 -7.30
CA HIS A 103 -8.84 19.09 -7.69
C HIS A 103 -9.53 18.29 -8.80
N LEU A 104 -9.54 16.96 -8.65
CA LEU A 104 -9.97 16.02 -9.70
C LEU A 104 -11.42 16.25 -10.16
N HIS A 105 -12.27 16.83 -9.29
CA HIS A 105 -13.65 17.22 -9.60
C HIS A 105 -13.74 18.33 -10.66
N MET A 106 -12.72 19.22 -10.77
CA MET A 106 -12.67 20.30 -11.76
C MET A 106 -12.25 19.80 -13.15
N HIS A 107 -11.60 18.64 -13.23
CA HIS A 107 -11.21 18.05 -14.50
C HIS A 107 -12.40 17.30 -15.11
N LYS A 108 -12.77 17.61 -16.38
CA LYS A 108 -13.84 16.94 -17.13
C LYS A 108 -13.47 15.51 -17.55
N LEU A 109 -12.96 14.71 -16.59
CA LEU A 109 -12.62 13.31 -16.84
C LEU A 109 -13.84 12.42 -16.59
N PRO A 110 -14.15 11.46 -17.49
CA PRO A 110 -15.19 10.48 -17.24
C PRO A 110 -14.85 9.60 -16.03
N LEU A 111 -15.87 9.09 -15.34
CA LEU A 111 -15.72 8.34 -14.09
C LEU A 111 -14.73 7.17 -14.20
N TRP A 112 -14.81 6.39 -15.28
CA TRP A 112 -13.92 5.25 -15.48
C TRP A 112 -12.43 5.64 -15.55
N ARG A 113 -12.09 6.79 -16.17
CA ARG A 113 -10.71 7.30 -16.17
C ARG A 113 -10.24 7.74 -14.81
N ARG A 114 -11.13 8.30 -13.99
CA ARG A 114 -10.82 8.65 -12.59
C ARG A 114 -10.54 7.40 -11.77
N VAL A 115 -11.35 6.36 -11.93
CA VAL A 115 -11.18 5.07 -11.24
C VAL A 115 -9.84 4.43 -11.62
N ILE A 116 -9.53 4.31 -12.93
CA ILE A 116 -8.25 3.74 -13.38
C ILE A 116 -7.06 4.56 -12.88
N LEU A 117 -7.18 5.89 -12.89
CA LEU A 117 -6.12 6.76 -12.39
C LEU A 117 -5.87 6.54 -10.89
N MET A 118 -6.95 6.44 -10.11
CA MET A 118 -6.85 6.18 -8.67
C MET A 118 -6.40 4.75 -8.35
N GLN A 119 -6.63 3.78 -9.24
CA GLN A 119 -6.09 2.42 -9.10
C GLN A 119 -4.56 2.39 -9.09
N CYS A 120 -3.91 3.32 -9.79
CA CYS A 120 -2.45 3.46 -9.79
C CYS A 120 -1.90 4.16 -8.53
N LEU A 121 -2.76 4.52 -7.56
CA LEU A 121 -2.33 5.17 -6.32
C LEU A 121 -1.58 4.18 -5.43
N ALA A 122 -0.37 4.54 -5.04
CA ALA A 122 0.41 3.88 -4.00
C ALA A 122 0.68 4.88 -2.85
N ILE A 123 1.05 4.38 -1.68
CA ILE A 123 1.44 5.23 -0.54
C ILE A 123 2.56 6.21 -0.94
N THR A 124 3.52 5.70 -1.70
CA THR A 124 4.66 6.48 -2.20
C THR A 124 4.20 7.59 -3.14
N SER A 125 3.30 7.30 -4.10
CA SER A 125 2.79 8.32 -5.03
C SER A 125 1.92 9.37 -4.31
N TRP A 126 1.17 8.97 -3.28
CA TRP A 126 0.44 9.90 -2.43
C TRP A 126 1.39 10.85 -1.67
N ALA A 127 2.45 10.31 -1.07
CA ALA A 127 3.43 11.12 -0.33
C ALA A 127 4.17 12.11 -1.25
N HIS A 128 4.56 11.68 -2.45
CA HIS A 128 5.18 12.56 -3.44
C HIS A 128 4.22 13.61 -3.98
N LEU A 129 2.93 13.27 -4.16
CA LEU A 129 1.91 14.22 -4.54
C LEU A 129 1.73 15.32 -3.48
N ALA A 130 1.72 14.96 -2.20
CA ALA A 130 1.63 15.92 -1.10
C ALA A 130 2.83 16.90 -1.06
N VAL A 131 4.03 16.43 -1.41
CA VAL A 131 5.20 17.31 -1.58
C VAL A 131 5.07 18.15 -2.84
N ALA A 132 4.61 17.58 -3.95
CA ALA A 132 4.41 18.28 -5.20
C ALA A 132 3.38 19.41 -5.09
N GLU A 133 2.33 19.25 -4.27
CA GLU A 133 1.33 20.27 -4.00
C GLU A 133 1.94 21.58 -3.45
N THR A 134 3.00 21.46 -2.65
CA THR A 134 3.71 22.64 -2.12
C THR A 134 4.71 23.25 -3.10
N THR A 135 5.10 22.52 -4.14
CA THR A 135 6.20 22.88 -5.04
C THR A 135 5.70 23.34 -6.41
N TYR A 136 4.63 22.74 -6.91
CA TYR A 136 4.15 22.96 -8.26
C TYR A 136 2.77 23.64 -8.29
N PRO A 137 2.47 24.44 -9.35
CA PRO A 137 1.14 24.99 -9.56
C PRO A 137 0.07 23.89 -9.71
N ARG A 138 -1.14 24.17 -9.24
CA ARG A 138 -2.26 23.20 -9.18
C ARG A 138 -2.56 22.50 -10.50
N HIS A 139 -2.47 23.19 -11.63
CA HIS A 139 -2.75 22.63 -12.96
C HIS A 139 -1.73 21.54 -13.38
N LEU A 140 -0.56 21.49 -12.76
CA LEU A 140 0.50 20.51 -13.02
C LEU A 140 0.43 19.28 -12.11
N LEU A 141 -0.36 19.28 -11.03
CA LEU A 141 -0.44 18.18 -10.07
C LEU A 141 -1.02 16.91 -10.69
N LEU A 142 -2.08 17.04 -11.51
CA LEU A 142 -2.63 15.88 -12.20
C LEU A 142 -1.65 15.27 -13.22
N PRO A 143 -0.99 16.03 -14.10
CA PRO A 143 0.09 15.51 -14.95
C PRO A 143 1.24 14.88 -14.15
N TYR A 144 1.65 15.50 -13.02
CA TYR A 144 2.67 14.95 -12.13
C TYR A 144 2.26 13.58 -11.60
N PHE A 145 1.06 13.49 -11.02
CA PHE A 145 0.52 12.24 -10.50
C PHE A 145 0.45 11.14 -11.58
N GLN A 146 -0.02 11.49 -12.78
CA GLN A 146 -0.09 10.54 -13.90
C GLN A 146 1.28 9.96 -14.26
N GLY A 147 2.30 10.81 -14.40
CA GLY A 147 3.66 10.36 -14.75
C GLY A 147 4.27 9.51 -13.63
N PHE A 148 4.16 9.96 -12.39
CA PHE A 148 4.73 9.29 -11.24
C PHE A 148 4.05 7.94 -10.94
N SER A 149 2.71 7.95 -10.82
CA SER A 149 1.95 6.75 -10.43
C SER A 149 1.94 5.68 -11.52
N LEU A 150 1.87 6.06 -12.80
CA LEU A 150 1.93 5.09 -13.89
C LEU A 150 3.29 4.39 -13.95
N THR A 151 4.38 5.13 -13.73
CA THR A 151 5.74 4.56 -13.68
C THR A 151 5.90 3.61 -12.49
N LEU A 152 5.39 3.99 -11.32
CA LEU A 152 5.38 3.11 -10.14
C LEU A 152 4.56 1.84 -10.39
N TYR A 153 3.36 1.99 -10.94
CA TYR A 153 2.48 0.86 -11.23
C TYR A 153 3.12 -0.10 -12.23
N ALA A 154 3.71 0.42 -13.31
CA ALA A 154 4.44 -0.39 -14.28
C ALA A 154 5.62 -1.13 -13.64
N SER A 155 6.39 -0.47 -12.76
CA SER A 155 7.47 -1.11 -12.01
C SER A 155 6.96 -2.22 -11.07
N GLY A 156 5.85 -2.00 -10.39
CA GLY A 156 5.21 -3.02 -9.56
C GLY A 156 4.76 -4.24 -10.37
N MET A 157 4.13 -4.02 -11.53
CA MET A 157 3.71 -5.10 -12.43
C MET A 157 4.90 -5.89 -12.97
N LEU A 158 5.95 -5.20 -13.42
CA LEU A 158 7.19 -5.86 -13.87
C LEU A 158 7.84 -6.64 -12.73
N GLY A 159 7.86 -6.05 -11.52
CA GLY A 159 8.34 -6.72 -10.31
C GLY A 159 7.56 -8.00 -9.99
N THR A 160 6.22 -7.96 -10.13
CA THR A 160 5.37 -9.14 -9.92
C THR A 160 5.69 -10.26 -10.93
N VAL A 161 5.78 -9.92 -12.22
CA VAL A 161 6.12 -10.91 -13.26
C VAL A 161 7.51 -11.50 -13.03
N PHE A 162 8.50 -10.64 -12.80
CA PHE A 162 9.87 -11.09 -12.54
C PHE A 162 9.96 -11.95 -11.27
N GLY A 163 9.34 -11.50 -10.18
CA GLY A 163 9.36 -12.21 -8.90
C GLY A 163 8.66 -13.57 -8.94
N TYR A 164 7.64 -13.73 -9.80
CA TYR A 164 6.96 -15.02 -9.99
C TYR A 164 7.90 -16.09 -10.57
N PHE A 165 8.78 -15.73 -11.48
CA PHE A 165 9.74 -16.64 -12.09
C PHE A 165 11.08 -16.72 -11.35
N LEU A 166 11.29 -15.87 -10.34
CA LEU A 166 12.52 -15.81 -9.56
C LEU A 166 12.91 -17.15 -8.92
N PRO A 167 11.97 -17.97 -8.37
CA PRO A 167 12.28 -19.28 -7.80
C PRO A 167 12.92 -20.27 -8.78
N ASP A 168 12.67 -20.14 -10.09
CA ASP A 168 13.27 -21.00 -11.11
C ASP A 168 14.71 -20.59 -11.45
N MET A 169 15.11 -19.37 -11.11
CA MET A 169 16.39 -18.78 -11.49
C MET A 169 17.39 -18.74 -10.34
N VAL A 170 16.92 -18.91 -9.12
CA VAL A 170 17.71 -18.65 -7.91
C VAL A 170 17.81 -19.94 -7.07
N PRO A 171 19.01 -20.28 -6.53
CA PRO A 171 19.16 -21.40 -5.61
C PRO A 171 18.23 -21.30 -4.40
N PRO A 172 17.76 -22.43 -3.84
CA PRO A 172 16.81 -22.45 -2.73
C PRO A 172 17.22 -21.64 -1.50
N ASP A 173 18.52 -21.63 -1.21
CA ASP A 173 19.07 -20.89 -0.05
C ASP A 173 18.89 -19.36 -0.20
N LEU A 174 19.15 -18.85 -1.42
CA LEU A 174 18.93 -17.42 -1.72
C LEU A 174 17.44 -17.09 -1.80
N LEU A 175 16.61 -18.02 -2.25
CA LEU A 175 15.17 -17.85 -2.30
C LEU A 175 14.58 -17.63 -0.90
N GLN A 176 15.01 -18.40 0.09
CA GLN A 176 14.58 -18.22 1.48
C GLN A 176 14.92 -16.82 2.00
N ILE A 177 16.09 -16.28 1.67
CA ILE A 177 16.47 -14.91 2.05
C ILE A 177 15.51 -13.88 1.44
N ILE A 178 15.17 -14.04 0.15
CA ILE A 178 14.25 -13.13 -0.56
C ILE A 178 12.85 -13.17 0.05
N ILE A 179 12.35 -14.36 0.39
CA ILE A 179 11.04 -14.54 1.06
C ILE A 179 11.03 -13.84 2.42
N PHE A 180 12.12 -13.96 3.19
CA PHE A 180 12.27 -13.29 4.49
C PHE A 180 12.34 -11.76 4.41
N ILE A 181 12.69 -11.17 3.26
CA ILE A 181 12.69 -9.72 3.07
C ILE A 181 11.28 -9.15 3.25
N THR A 182 10.24 -9.83 2.79
CA THR A 182 8.86 -9.32 2.86
C THR A 182 8.34 -9.15 4.30
N PRO A 183 8.39 -10.17 5.19
CA PRO A 183 8.00 -9.98 6.57
C PRO A 183 8.88 -8.97 7.31
N ILE A 184 10.18 -8.92 7.02
CA ILE A 184 11.09 -7.90 7.56
C ILE A 184 10.65 -6.50 7.13
N TYR A 185 10.33 -6.30 5.85
CA TYR A 185 9.83 -5.04 5.34
C TYR A 185 8.52 -4.61 6.02
N ILE A 186 7.56 -5.54 6.19
CA ILE A 186 6.31 -5.27 6.89
C ILE A 186 6.58 -4.90 8.35
N PHE A 187 7.48 -5.62 9.02
CA PHE A 187 7.88 -5.32 10.40
C PHE A 187 8.53 -3.93 10.52
N LEU A 188 9.45 -3.58 9.62
CA LEU A 188 10.06 -2.26 9.59
C LEU A 188 9.03 -1.15 9.31
N LEU A 189 8.08 -1.40 8.42
CA LEU A 189 6.99 -0.46 8.13
C LEU A 189 6.15 -0.19 9.38
N ILE A 190 5.86 -1.21 10.16
CA ILE A 190 5.14 -1.11 11.44
C ILE A 190 6.01 -0.39 12.50
N ALA A 191 7.28 -0.73 12.59
CA ALA A 191 8.21 -0.14 13.55
C ALA A 191 8.43 1.36 13.31
N THR A 192 8.42 1.80 12.05
CA THR A 192 8.54 3.22 11.67
C THR A 192 7.23 4.01 11.81
N ALA A 193 6.11 3.36 12.13
CA ALA A 193 4.85 4.05 12.39
C ALA A 193 5.00 5.05 13.53
N ARG A 194 4.83 6.34 13.23
CA ARG A 194 5.01 7.45 14.20
C ARG A 194 3.94 7.48 15.28
N GLN A 195 2.76 6.98 15.01
CA GLN A 195 1.63 6.99 15.95
C GLN A 195 1.72 5.81 16.92
N LYS A 196 1.76 6.11 18.22
CA LYS A 196 1.75 5.10 19.30
C LYS A 196 0.55 4.16 19.19
N ALA A 197 -0.61 4.68 18.77
CA ALA A 197 -1.82 3.89 18.56
C ALA A 197 -1.62 2.76 17.52
N ASN A 198 -0.91 3.01 16.43
CA ASN A 198 -0.66 2.00 15.41
C ASN A 198 0.21 0.85 15.92
N ARG A 199 1.25 1.18 16.71
CA ARG A 199 2.12 0.15 17.33
C ARG A 199 1.34 -0.70 18.34
N LEU A 200 0.49 -0.07 19.14
CA LEU A 200 -0.37 -0.76 20.10
C LEU A 200 -1.40 -1.65 19.39
N ALA A 201 -2.02 -1.16 18.29
CA ALA A 201 -2.95 -1.96 17.51
C ALA A 201 -2.32 -3.24 16.97
N VAL A 202 -1.07 -3.15 16.49
CA VAL A 202 -0.33 -4.33 16.01
C VAL A 202 0.03 -5.28 17.14
N ALA A 203 0.49 -4.75 18.27
CA ALA A 203 0.83 -5.58 19.45
C ALA A 203 -0.40 -6.31 19.97
N PHE A 204 -1.52 -5.60 20.16
CA PHE A 204 -2.78 -6.22 20.62
C PHE A 204 -3.34 -7.19 19.59
N GLY A 205 -3.36 -6.84 18.29
CA GLY A 205 -3.81 -7.74 17.24
C GLY A 205 -2.98 -9.01 17.14
N GLY A 206 -1.65 -8.88 17.28
CA GLY A 206 -0.72 -10.01 17.28
C GLY A 206 -0.89 -10.97 18.45
N ILE A 207 -1.28 -10.44 19.63
CA ILE A 207 -1.58 -11.27 20.83
C ILE A 207 -2.98 -11.86 20.72
N LEU A 208 -3.97 -11.10 20.30
CA LEU A 208 -5.37 -11.54 20.25
C LEU A 208 -5.61 -12.59 19.17
N CYS A 209 -4.89 -12.53 18.05
CA CYS A 209 -5.07 -13.47 16.94
C CYS A 209 -4.86 -14.93 17.35
N PRO A 210 -3.71 -15.34 17.95
CA PRO A 210 -3.53 -16.70 18.42
C PRO A 210 -4.46 -17.08 19.56
N VAL A 211 -4.89 -16.13 20.40
CA VAL A 211 -5.84 -16.37 21.49
C VAL A 211 -7.23 -16.70 20.94
N PHE A 212 -7.68 -16.05 19.88
CA PHE A 212 -8.98 -16.32 19.28
C PHE A 212 -8.98 -17.48 18.30
N TYR A 213 -7.81 -17.88 17.81
CA TYR A 213 -7.71 -18.94 16.80
C TYR A 213 -8.37 -20.26 17.21
N PRO A 214 -8.23 -20.78 18.47
CA PRO A 214 -8.88 -22.01 18.90
C PRO A 214 -10.42 -21.95 18.91
N VAL A 215 -10.99 -20.75 19.07
CA VAL A 215 -12.44 -20.55 19.22
C VAL A 215 -13.09 -20.11 17.90
N ALA A 216 -12.44 -19.21 17.18
CA ALA A 216 -13.00 -18.54 16.00
C ALA A 216 -12.35 -19.00 14.68
N GLY A 217 -11.33 -19.87 14.72
CA GLY A 217 -10.63 -20.34 13.54
C GLY A 217 -10.14 -19.19 12.67
N GLU A 218 -10.46 -19.21 11.37
CA GLU A 218 -10.06 -18.20 10.39
C GLU A 218 -10.61 -16.78 10.68
N TRP A 219 -11.74 -16.66 11.40
CA TRP A 219 -12.31 -15.39 11.82
C TRP A 219 -11.46 -14.65 12.86
N SER A 220 -10.51 -15.36 13.51
CA SER A 220 -9.63 -14.77 14.52
C SER A 220 -8.84 -13.58 14.00
N ILE A 221 -8.44 -13.58 12.74
CA ILE A 221 -7.68 -12.49 12.09
C ILE A 221 -8.52 -11.22 12.04
N LEU A 222 -9.80 -11.35 11.63
CA LEU A 222 -10.73 -10.21 11.56
C LEU A 222 -11.06 -9.68 12.96
N LEU A 223 -11.40 -10.58 13.88
CA LEU A 223 -11.73 -10.21 15.26
C LEU A 223 -10.55 -9.53 15.96
N ALA A 224 -9.34 -10.11 15.84
CA ALA A 224 -8.14 -9.54 16.43
C ALA A 224 -7.79 -8.17 15.81
N GLY A 225 -7.97 -7.98 14.52
CA GLY A 225 -7.76 -6.71 13.84
C GLY A 225 -8.72 -5.62 14.31
N VAL A 226 -10.01 -5.92 14.35
CA VAL A 226 -11.04 -4.96 14.79
C VAL A 226 -10.89 -4.64 16.28
N MET A 227 -10.75 -5.65 17.12
CA MET A 227 -10.61 -5.46 18.57
C MET A 227 -9.29 -4.76 18.90
N GLY A 228 -8.16 -5.20 18.34
CA GLY A 228 -6.86 -4.59 18.57
C GLY A 228 -6.82 -3.12 18.11
N GLY A 229 -7.42 -2.81 16.97
CA GLY A 229 -7.55 -1.43 16.48
C GLY A 229 -8.43 -0.57 17.38
N THR A 230 -9.59 -1.09 17.82
CA THR A 230 -10.52 -0.38 18.71
C THR A 230 -9.88 -0.10 20.07
N PHE A 231 -9.22 -1.10 20.67
CA PHE A 231 -8.50 -0.95 21.94
C PHE A 231 -7.38 0.08 21.82
N ALA A 232 -6.60 0.05 20.77
CA ALA A 232 -5.49 0.99 20.57
C ALA A 232 -5.97 2.43 20.44
N ILE A 233 -7.07 2.66 19.70
CA ILE A 233 -7.68 3.99 19.58
C ILE A 233 -8.27 4.45 20.92
N GLY A 234 -8.99 3.58 21.63
CA GLY A 234 -9.55 3.85 22.96
C GLY A 234 -8.46 4.25 23.96
N TYR A 235 -7.37 3.47 24.02
CA TYR A 235 -6.23 3.76 24.86
C TYR A 235 -5.54 5.09 24.49
N ALA A 236 -5.31 5.32 23.21
CA ALA A 236 -4.69 6.57 22.75
C ALA A 236 -5.54 7.81 23.10
N ARG A 237 -6.87 7.71 22.99
CA ARG A 237 -7.79 8.80 23.41
C ARG A 237 -7.80 8.98 24.91
N PHE A 238 -7.78 7.92 25.69
CA PHE A 238 -7.73 7.96 27.14
C PHE A 238 -6.46 8.67 27.62
N VAL A 239 -5.29 8.28 27.11
CA VAL A 239 -4.01 8.90 27.46
C VAL A 239 -3.96 10.39 27.03
N ALA A 240 -4.48 10.71 25.86
CA ALA A 240 -4.55 12.10 25.39
C ALA A 240 -5.43 12.97 26.31
N LYS A 241 -6.55 12.43 26.80
CA LYS A 241 -7.44 13.13 27.73
C LYS A 241 -6.76 13.36 29.10
N TRP A 242 -6.03 12.37 29.59
CA TRP A 242 -5.31 12.44 30.88
C TRP A 242 -4.23 13.54 30.86
N HIS A 243 -3.46 13.65 29.77
CA HIS A 243 -2.47 14.72 29.62
C HIS A 243 -3.05 16.13 29.45
N LEU A 244 -4.31 16.25 29.05
CA LEU A 244 -5.00 17.54 28.97
C LEU A 244 -5.53 17.97 30.34
N GLU A 245 -5.87 17.01 31.22
CA GLU A 245 -6.32 17.28 32.60
C GLU A 245 -5.14 17.64 33.51
N GLU A 246 -3.96 17.05 33.32
CA GLU A 246 -2.73 17.41 34.06
C GLU A 246 -2.18 18.82 33.72
N ARG A 247 -2.56 19.38 32.59
CA ARG A 247 -2.12 20.72 32.17
C ARG A 247 -3.09 21.84 32.57
N ARG A 248 -4.19 21.52 33.24
CA ARG A 248 -5.14 22.48 33.81
C ARG A 248 -4.93 22.66 35.30
#